data_884305c6a5218684a08e8b21676989c0
#
_entry.id   884305c6a5218684a08e8b21676989c0
#
_cell.length_a   1.000
_cell.length_b   1.000
_cell.length_c   1.000
_cell.angle_alpha   90.00
_cell.angle_beta   90.00
_cell.angle_gamma   90.00
#
_symmetry.space_group_name_H-M   'P 1'
#
loop_
_entity.id
_entity.type
_entity.pdbx_description
1 polymer ?
#
loop_
_entity_poly.entity_id
_entity_poly.type
_entity_poly.pdbx_seq_one_letter_code
_entity_poly.pdbx_strand_id
1 'polypeptide(L)'
;VYQNAPIELEEQAAITLSAGKENFNGEFSVKPEITGGDGYLIIDGRNYHTADRFSLQADTPCQILYQPLTSGSHEIRFILSDGICSAEEAVTVEVFNQGGVVKPQNGIYIYTTEGLYFSAARWEKLADKDAFSPEGVAIITDEAKFLLAPERDAGFWGNSYIGPHDQYISLLPDIPWIKDRDEAAKDFDGRKNTEALIRAYEDGRLNQANAARFCYYYEPDEPGKWYLPAAGQMNLVTEHVAEIQKCLELIGGQKFI
;
A
#
# COMPACT_ATOMS: atom_id res chain seq x y z
N VAL A 1 23.87 -4.67 10.97
CA VAL A 1 22.60 -4.02 11.30
C VAL A 1 21.76 -3.95 10.03
N TYR A 2 20.61 -4.59 10.01
CA TYR A 2 19.66 -4.48 8.90
C TYR A 2 18.82 -3.23 9.12
N GLN A 3 18.75 -2.38 8.11
CA GLN A 3 17.81 -1.27 8.09
C GLN A 3 16.41 -1.87 8.00
N ASN A 4 15.60 -1.75 9.05
CA ASN A 4 14.23 -2.24 9.04
C ASN A 4 13.39 -1.42 8.06
N ALA A 5 12.43 -2.07 7.42
CA ALA A 5 11.41 -1.35 6.69
C ALA A 5 10.70 -0.37 7.64
N PRO A 6 10.20 0.77 7.12
CA PRO A 6 9.39 1.67 7.92
C PRO A 6 8.23 0.94 8.60
N ILE A 7 7.99 1.23 9.87
CA ILE A 7 6.92 0.62 10.66
C ILE A 7 5.88 1.66 11.09
N GLU A 8 4.68 1.21 11.37
CA GLU A 8 3.64 2.04 11.96
C GLU A 8 3.79 2.12 13.49
N LEU A 9 3.26 3.18 14.09
CA LEU A 9 3.37 3.46 15.52
C LEU A 9 2.87 2.29 16.41
N GLU A 10 1.92 1.51 15.92
CA GLU A 10 1.38 0.34 16.64
C GLU A 10 2.14 -0.97 16.33
N GLU A 11 3.08 -0.94 15.41
CA GLU A 11 3.88 -2.10 15.03
C GLU A 11 5.19 -2.15 15.82
N GLN A 12 5.79 -3.33 15.85
CA GLN A 12 7.08 -3.56 16.48
C GLN A 12 8.17 -3.78 15.43
N ALA A 13 9.29 -3.10 15.58
CA ALA A 13 10.47 -3.40 14.77
C ALA A 13 11.27 -4.54 15.39
N ALA A 14 11.62 -5.55 14.59
CA ALA A 14 12.50 -6.63 15.01
C ALA A 14 13.98 -6.24 14.80
N ILE A 15 14.77 -6.29 15.86
CA ILE A 15 16.20 -5.98 15.87
C ILE A 15 16.95 -7.21 16.35
N THR A 16 18.00 -7.62 15.64
CA THR A 16 18.91 -8.66 16.12
C THR A 16 20.21 -8.02 16.53
N LEU A 17 20.57 -8.14 17.80
CA LEU A 17 21.83 -7.67 18.36
C LEU A 17 22.74 -8.86 18.65
N SER A 18 23.95 -8.83 18.15
CA SER A 18 25.00 -9.82 18.49
C SER A 18 26.31 -9.11 18.70
N ALA A 19 27.09 -9.58 19.65
CA ALA A 19 28.42 -9.07 19.92
C ALA A 19 29.36 -10.23 20.23
N GLY A 20 30.59 -10.14 19.74
CA GLY A 20 31.66 -11.06 20.02
C GLY A 20 32.96 -10.31 20.32
N LYS A 21 33.82 -10.92 21.13
CA LYS A 21 35.17 -10.43 21.41
C LYS A 21 36.10 -11.62 21.47
N GLU A 22 37.23 -11.55 20.79
CA GLU A 22 38.22 -12.61 20.79
C GLU A 22 38.63 -12.98 22.23
N ASN A 23 38.59 -14.26 22.54
CA ASN A 23 38.90 -14.82 23.88
C ASN A 23 38.01 -14.33 25.03
N PHE A 24 36.75 -13.91 24.72
CA PHE A 24 35.78 -13.50 25.72
C PHE A 24 34.50 -14.32 25.61
N ASN A 25 34.19 -15.12 26.62
CA ASN A 25 33.00 -15.97 26.72
C ASN A 25 31.99 -15.44 27.77
N GLY A 26 32.11 -14.19 28.16
CA GLY A 26 31.28 -13.56 29.19
C GLY A 26 30.04 -12.88 28.66
N GLU A 27 29.45 -12.05 29.50
CA GLU A 27 28.31 -11.23 29.17
C GLU A 27 28.72 -9.76 28.99
N PHE A 28 28.17 -9.12 27.97
CA PHE A 28 28.21 -7.66 27.81
C PHE A 28 27.07 -7.04 28.59
N SER A 29 27.32 -5.95 29.31
CA SER A 29 26.26 -5.06 29.78
C SER A 29 25.86 -4.13 28.65
N VAL A 30 24.58 -4.14 28.26
CA VAL A 30 24.06 -3.32 27.19
C VAL A 30 23.15 -2.23 27.76
N LYS A 31 23.43 -0.97 27.41
CA LYS A 31 22.57 0.18 27.71
C LYS A 31 21.95 0.69 26.41
N PRO A 32 20.62 0.62 26.23
CA PRO A 32 19.98 1.25 25.10
C PRO A 32 19.81 2.76 25.32
N GLU A 33 19.95 3.52 24.26
CA GLU A 33 19.57 4.92 24.19
C GLU A 33 18.68 5.13 22.99
N ILE A 34 17.51 5.73 23.19
CA ILE A 34 16.53 6.02 22.12
C ILE A 34 16.48 7.54 21.97
N THR A 35 16.69 8.03 20.76
CA THR A 35 16.64 9.45 20.40
C THR A 35 15.78 9.69 19.16
N GLY A 36 15.35 10.92 18.93
CA GLY A 36 14.46 11.29 17.83
C GLY A 36 12.99 10.95 18.06
N GLY A 37 12.69 10.13 19.09
CA GLY A 37 11.33 9.75 19.47
C GLY A 37 11.33 9.02 20.81
N ASP A 38 10.15 8.53 21.21
CA ASP A 38 9.95 7.77 22.45
C ASP A 38 9.53 6.33 22.15
N GLY A 39 9.92 5.40 23.00
CA GLY A 39 9.64 3.98 22.85
C GLY A 39 10.35 3.12 23.90
N TYR A 40 10.20 1.80 23.77
CA TYR A 40 10.89 0.84 24.64
C TYR A 40 11.23 -0.45 23.89
N LEU A 41 12.22 -1.17 24.41
CA LEU A 41 12.62 -2.47 23.88
C LEU A 41 11.92 -3.59 24.66
N ILE A 42 11.60 -4.67 23.96
CA ILE A 42 11.05 -5.90 24.56
C ILE A 42 12.06 -7.02 24.31
N ILE A 43 12.59 -7.59 25.39
CA ILE A 43 13.57 -8.68 25.36
C ILE A 43 13.05 -9.77 26.30
N ASP A 44 12.87 -10.97 25.81
CA ASP A 44 12.32 -12.11 26.57
C ASP A 44 11.03 -11.75 27.34
N GLY A 45 10.16 -10.93 26.71
CA GLY A 45 8.90 -10.49 27.28
C GLY A 45 8.99 -9.41 28.35
N ARG A 46 10.16 -8.82 28.57
CA ARG A 46 10.39 -7.71 29.51
C ARG A 46 10.62 -6.41 28.77
N ASN A 47 10.07 -5.32 29.31
CA ASN A 47 10.24 -3.97 28.75
C ASN A 47 11.50 -3.30 29.32
N TYR A 48 12.29 -2.69 28.44
CA TYR A 48 13.49 -1.93 28.76
C TYR A 48 13.39 -0.52 28.16
N HIS A 49 13.57 0.50 28.99
CA HIS A 49 13.60 1.90 28.60
C HIS A 49 15.05 2.42 28.53
N THR A 50 15.24 3.62 28.04
CA THR A 50 16.57 4.25 27.84
C THR A 50 17.49 4.22 29.08
N ALA A 51 16.94 4.16 30.29
CA ALA A 51 17.76 4.11 31.52
C ALA A 51 18.14 2.69 31.95
N ASP A 52 17.47 1.68 31.39
CA ASP A 52 17.63 0.30 31.78
C ASP A 52 18.93 -0.32 31.20
N ARG A 53 19.32 -1.47 31.74
CA ARG A 53 20.43 -2.29 31.22
C ARG A 53 19.98 -3.74 31.12
N PHE A 54 20.51 -4.44 30.12
CA PHE A 54 20.35 -5.88 30.00
C PHE A 54 21.68 -6.56 29.68
N SER A 55 21.74 -7.86 29.84
CA SER A 55 22.93 -8.68 29.52
C SER A 55 22.78 -9.27 28.11
N LEU A 56 23.89 -9.26 27.37
CA LEU A 56 24.02 -9.92 26.09
C LEU A 56 25.16 -10.95 26.20
N GLN A 57 24.85 -12.23 26.01
CA GLN A 57 25.87 -13.28 25.99
C GLN A 57 26.75 -13.15 24.74
N ALA A 58 28.07 -13.23 24.91
CA ALA A 58 29.00 -13.20 23.79
C ALA A 58 28.66 -14.28 22.74
N ASP A 59 28.79 -13.93 21.49
CA ASP A 59 28.55 -14.77 20.30
C ASP A 59 27.12 -15.38 20.20
N THR A 60 26.18 -14.91 21.02
CA THR A 60 24.78 -15.35 21.00
C THR A 60 23.86 -14.21 20.51
N PRO A 61 23.18 -14.38 19.39
CA PRO A 61 22.22 -13.37 18.91
C PRO A 61 21.06 -13.18 19.87
N CYS A 62 20.77 -11.94 20.24
CA CYS A 62 19.61 -11.55 21.04
C CYS A 62 18.54 -10.95 20.11
N GLN A 63 17.31 -11.47 20.18
CA GLN A 63 16.16 -10.92 19.48
C GLN A 63 15.51 -9.85 20.35
N ILE A 64 15.40 -8.66 19.79
CA ILE A 64 14.85 -7.47 20.44
C ILE A 64 13.66 -7.00 19.60
N LEU A 65 12.53 -6.71 20.23
CA LEU A 65 11.44 -5.99 19.60
C LEU A 65 11.45 -4.55 20.10
N TYR A 66 11.41 -3.60 19.20
CA TYR A 66 11.24 -2.19 19.52
C TYR A 66 9.78 -1.79 19.39
N GLN A 67 9.18 -1.24 20.45
CA GLN A 67 7.83 -0.68 20.45
C GLN A 67 7.93 0.84 20.51
N PRO A 68 7.63 1.56 19.41
CA PRO A 68 7.57 3.02 19.42
C PRO A 68 6.33 3.52 20.17
N LEU A 69 6.44 4.69 20.77
CA LEU A 69 5.34 5.44 21.41
C LEU A 69 5.06 6.77 20.70
N THR A 70 5.99 7.23 19.87
CA THR A 70 5.84 8.43 19.03
C THR A 70 6.21 8.12 17.58
N SER A 71 5.79 8.95 16.65
CA SER A 71 6.22 8.89 15.25
C SER A 71 7.50 9.70 15.04
N GLY A 72 8.19 9.41 13.94
CA GLY A 72 9.42 10.09 13.52
C GLY A 72 10.55 9.13 13.23
N SER A 73 11.73 9.67 13.01
CA SER A 73 12.96 8.91 12.81
C SER A 73 13.60 8.65 14.18
N HIS A 74 13.49 7.41 14.65
CA HIS A 74 14.03 7.00 15.95
C HIS A 74 15.40 6.35 15.76
N GLU A 75 16.44 6.87 16.42
CA GLU A 75 17.74 6.23 16.52
C GLU A 75 17.81 5.44 17.81
N ILE A 76 18.02 4.14 17.70
CA ILE A 76 18.21 3.22 18.83
C ILE A 76 19.69 2.86 18.86
N ARG A 77 20.39 3.34 19.88
CA ARG A 77 21.81 3.12 20.08
C ARG A 77 22.01 2.11 21.21
N PHE A 78 22.82 1.12 20.96
CA PHE A 78 23.21 0.11 21.95
C PHE A 78 24.64 0.36 22.38
N ILE A 79 24.85 0.69 23.65
CA ILE A 79 26.18 0.87 24.25
C ILE A 79 26.52 -0.41 25.01
N LEU A 80 27.47 -1.18 24.49
CA LEU A 80 27.90 -2.44 25.01
C LEU A 80 29.18 -2.22 25.85
N SER A 81 29.32 -2.93 26.99
CA SER A 81 30.51 -2.90 27.80
C SER A 81 30.79 -4.26 28.41
N ASP A 82 32.07 -4.68 28.37
CA ASP A 82 32.60 -5.86 29.09
C ASP A 82 33.20 -5.49 30.47
N GLY A 83 33.01 -4.24 30.91
CA GLY A 83 33.61 -3.70 32.15
C GLY A 83 34.97 -3.05 31.95
N ILE A 84 35.63 -3.25 30.80
CA ILE A 84 36.97 -2.71 30.49
C ILE A 84 36.90 -1.81 29.27
N CYS A 85 36.23 -2.28 28.22
CA CYS A 85 36.03 -1.59 26.96
C CYS A 85 34.55 -1.35 26.72
N SER A 86 34.24 -0.40 25.84
CA SER A 86 32.88 -0.18 25.32
C SER A 86 32.88 -0.08 23.82
N ALA A 87 31.77 -0.51 23.21
CA ALA A 87 31.47 -0.35 21.82
C ALA A 87 30.04 0.17 21.68
N GLU A 88 29.74 0.85 20.60
CA GLU A 88 28.37 1.27 20.31
C GLU A 88 27.95 0.90 18.90
N GLU A 89 26.67 0.63 18.73
CA GLU A 89 26.02 0.34 17.47
C GLU A 89 24.66 1.01 17.47
N ALA A 90 24.22 1.51 16.32
CA ALA A 90 22.95 2.19 16.21
C ALA A 90 22.12 1.63 15.05
N VAL A 91 20.79 1.65 15.22
CA VAL A 91 19.82 1.34 14.20
C VAL A 91 18.80 2.47 14.12
N THR A 92 18.44 2.88 12.91
CA THR A 92 17.36 3.86 12.69
C THR A 92 16.08 3.12 12.35
N VAL A 93 14.99 3.52 13.00
CA VAL A 93 13.62 3.03 12.74
C VAL A 93 12.76 4.22 12.37
N GLU A 94 12.23 4.23 11.15
CA GLU A 94 11.27 5.22 10.70
C GLU A 94 9.86 4.81 11.16
N VAL A 95 9.22 5.66 11.96
CA VAL A 95 7.91 5.40 12.57
C VAL A 95 6.89 6.40 12.03
N PHE A 96 5.85 5.90 11.39
CA PHE A 96 4.77 6.71 10.85
C PHE A 96 3.59 6.78 11.83
N ASN A 97 3.09 7.97 12.09
CA ASN A 97 1.94 8.18 12.98
C ASN A 97 0.60 8.23 12.22
N GLN A 98 0.64 8.21 10.91
CA GLN A 98 -0.56 8.41 10.11
C GLN A 98 -1.16 7.11 9.58
N GLY A 99 -0.52 5.97 9.85
CA GLY A 99 -1.03 4.64 9.52
C GLY A 99 -1.14 4.35 8.03
N GLY A 100 -0.75 5.30 7.18
CA GLY A 100 -0.68 5.12 5.75
C GLY A 100 0.73 4.81 5.28
N VAL A 101 0.86 3.92 4.30
CA VAL A 101 2.14 3.59 3.68
C VAL A 101 2.27 4.22 2.30
N VAL A 102 3.48 4.66 1.95
CA VAL A 102 3.78 5.22 0.61
C VAL A 102 4.00 4.10 -0.42
N LYS A 103 4.53 2.95 0.03
CA LYS A 103 4.84 1.80 -0.83
C LYS A 103 4.18 0.54 -0.27
N PRO A 104 2.90 0.31 -0.57
CA PRO A 104 2.18 -0.86 -0.07
C PRO A 104 2.66 -2.14 -0.77
N GLN A 105 2.50 -3.26 -0.09
CA GLN A 105 2.59 -4.60 -0.66
C GLN A 105 1.30 -4.93 -1.44
N ASN A 106 1.22 -6.15 -2.00
CA ASN A 106 -0.02 -6.63 -2.62
C ASN A 106 -1.17 -6.62 -1.61
N GLY A 107 -2.34 -6.15 -2.03
CA GLY A 107 -3.52 -6.04 -1.18
C GLY A 107 -4.51 -4.96 -1.65
N ILE A 108 -5.53 -4.76 -0.84
CA ILE A 108 -6.59 -3.78 -1.07
C ILE A 108 -6.48 -2.67 -0.04
N TYR A 109 -6.46 -1.42 -0.52
CA TYR A 109 -6.20 -0.25 0.31
C TYR A 109 -7.14 0.91 -0.02
N ILE A 110 -7.44 1.72 0.98
CA ILE A 110 -7.95 3.07 0.77
C ILE A 110 -6.76 3.94 0.36
N TYR A 111 -6.85 4.58 -0.79
CA TYR A 111 -5.83 5.51 -1.29
C TYR A 111 -6.30 6.94 -1.12
N THR A 112 -5.40 7.83 -0.73
CA THR A 112 -5.69 9.23 -0.46
C THR A 112 -4.93 10.16 -1.41
N THR A 113 -5.43 11.39 -1.58
CA THR A 113 -4.79 12.43 -2.41
C THR A 113 -3.40 12.81 -1.92
N GLU A 114 -3.08 12.54 -0.65
CA GLU A 114 -1.75 12.71 -0.05
C GLU A 114 -0.76 11.62 -0.47
N GLY A 115 -1.20 10.64 -1.29
CA GLY A 115 -0.37 9.56 -1.79
C GLY A 115 -0.17 8.40 -0.81
N LEU A 116 -1.03 8.28 0.20
CA LEU A 116 -0.94 7.26 1.24
C LEU A 116 -1.94 6.13 1.01
N TYR A 117 -1.55 4.92 1.40
CA TYR A 117 -2.34 3.70 1.32
C TYR A 117 -2.65 3.21 2.73
N PHE A 118 -3.92 3.01 3.04
CA PHE A 118 -4.40 2.53 4.32
C PHE A 118 -5.14 1.20 4.16
N SER A 119 -4.80 0.18 4.94
CA SER A 119 -5.66 -0.99 5.04
C SER A 119 -7.01 -0.60 5.67
N ALA A 120 -8.08 -1.37 5.40
CA ALA A 120 -9.39 -1.12 6.00
C ALA A 120 -9.33 -1.10 7.55
N ALA A 121 -8.59 -2.05 8.13
CA ALA A 121 -8.43 -2.15 9.57
C ALA A 121 -7.72 -0.93 10.17
N ARG A 122 -6.77 -0.37 9.44
CA ARG A 122 -6.05 0.84 9.86
C ARG A 122 -6.93 2.08 9.74
N TRP A 123 -7.63 2.22 8.63
CA TRP A 123 -8.57 3.33 8.43
C TRP A 123 -9.67 3.37 9.50
N GLU A 124 -10.19 2.21 9.93
CA GLU A 124 -11.17 2.13 11.02
C GLU A 124 -10.64 2.72 12.33
N LYS A 125 -9.36 2.53 12.62
CA LYS A 125 -8.71 2.97 13.87
C LYS A 125 -8.17 4.40 13.85
N LEU A 126 -8.16 5.06 12.69
CA LEU A 126 -7.69 6.44 12.61
C LEU A 126 -8.52 7.36 13.52
N ALA A 127 -7.82 8.09 14.38
CA ALA A 127 -8.45 9.05 15.30
C ALA A 127 -8.95 10.30 14.56
N ASP A 128 -8.24 10.73 13.53
CA ASP A 128 -8.56 11.89 12.70
C ASP A 128 -8.58 11.49 11.22
N LYS A 129 -9.75 11.06 10.75
CA LYS A 129 -9.96 10.70 9.34
C LYS A 129 -10.07 11.93 8.44
N ASP A 130 -10.47 13.07 9.01
CA ASP A 130 -10.67 14.31 8.27
C ASP A 130 -9.31 14.94 7.83
N ALA A 131 -8.21 14.45 8.41
CA ALA A 131 -6.86 14.84 7.98
C ALA A 131 -6.48 14.26 6.60
N PHE A 132 -7.27 13.33 6.04
CA PHE A 132 -6.99 12.65 4.79
C PHE A 132 -8.17 12.78 3.83
N SER A 133 -7.86 12.88 2.54
CA SER A 133 -8.84 12.98 1.46
C SER A 133 -8.86 11.68 0.65
N PRO A 134 -9.79 10.74 0.91
CA PRO A 134 -9.86 9.49 0.17
C PRO A 134 -10.14 9.75 -1.33
N GLU A 135 -9.28 9.23 -2.20
CA GLU A 135 -9.44 9.32 -3.65
C GLU A 135 -10.13 8.07 -4.22
N GLY A 136 -9.95 6.91 -3.57
CA GLY A 136 -10.55 5.66 -4.00
C GLY A 136 -9.97 4.45 -3.31
N VAL A 137 -10.27 3.27 -3.89
CA VAL A 137 -9.75 1.98 -3.41
C VAL A 137 -8.68 1.46 -4.36
N ALA A 138 -7.45 1.33 -3.88
CA ALA A 138 -6.34 0.78 -4.64
C ALA A 138 -6.35 -0.76 -4.58
N ILE A 139 -6.24 -1.38 -5.74
CA ILE A 139 -6.04 -2.81 -5.92
C ILE A 139 -4.60 -3.01 -6.40
N ILE A 140 -3.81 -3.75 -5.63
CA ILE A 140 -2.38 -3.98 -5.90
C ILE A 140 -2.14 -5.47 -5.88
N THR A 141 -1.73 -6.01 -7.01
CA THR A 141 -1.34 -7.42 -7.20
C THR A 141 -0.04 -7.49 -7.99
N ASP A 142 0.47 -8.70 -8.19
CA ASP A 142 1.64 -8.91 -9.04
C ASP A 142 1.35 -8.60 -10.53
N GLU A 143 0.07 -8.73 -10.95
CA GLU A 143 -0.35 -8.51 -12.33
C GLU A 143 -0.69 -7.06 -12.62
N ALA A 144 -1.28 -6.35 -11.64
CA ALA A 144 -1.79 -5.01 -11.87
C ALA A 144 -1.79 -4.13 -10.61
N LYS A 145 -1.68 -2.82 -10.85
CA LYS A 145 -1.92 -1.79 -9.85
C LYS A 145 -2.84 -0.73 -10.43
N PHE A 146 -4.01 -0.55 -9.83
CA PHE A 146 -4.98 0.44 -10.27
C PHE A 146 -5.88 0.93 -9.14
N LEU A 147 -6.57 2.04 -9.39
CA LEU A 147 -7.47 2.68 -8.44
C LEU A 147 -8.92 2.52 -8.92
N LEU A 148 -9.81 2.18 -7.99
CA LEU A 148 -11.25 2.14 -8.19
C LEU A 148 -11.88 3.39 -7.57
N ALA A 149 -12.66 4.13 -8.37
CA ALA A 149 -13.34 5.33 -7.90
C ALA A 149 -14.37 5.02 -6.81
N PRO A 150 -14.56 5.91 -5.82
CA PRO A 150 -15.53 5.70 -4.75
C PRO A 150 -16.97 5.77 -5.25
N GLU A 151 -17.27 6.61 -6.23
CA GLU A 151 -18.56 6.67 -6.90
C GLU A 151 -18.55 5.82 -8.16
N ARG A 152 -19.58 5.00 -8.32
CA ARG A 152 -19.70 4.05 -9.42
C ARG A 152 -21.01 4.13 -10.17
N ASP A 153 -21.78 5.17 -9.90
CA ASP A 153 -22.94 5.44 -10.75
C ASP A 153 -22.44 5.90 -12.11
N ALA A 154 -21.98 4.92 -12.88
CA ALA A 154 -21.52 5.11 -14.23
C ALA A 154 -22.64 5.63 -15.15
N GLY A 155 -23.73 6.08 -14.55
CA GLY A 155 -24.89 6.37 -15.36
C GLY A 155 -25.28 5.10 -16.12
N PHE A 156 -26.19 5.26 -16.97
CA PHE A 156 -26.74 4.20 -17.79
C PHE A 156 -25.65 3.61 -18.72
N TRP A 157 -25.34 2.33 -18.59
CA TRP A 157 -24.63 1.55 -19.61
C TRP A 157 -25.35 1.61 -20.97
N GLY A 158 -26.48 2.36 -20.97
CA GLY A 158 -27.46 2.44 -22.00
C GLY A 158 -26.85 2.57 -23.37
N ASN A 159 -27.12 1.59 -24.19
CA ASN A 159 -26.85 1.55 -25.62
C ASN A 159 -25.42 1.85 -26.07
N SER A 160 -24.43 1.53 -25.23
CA SER A 160 -23.08 1.28 -25.74
C SER A 160 -23.10 0.02 -26.61
N TYR A 161 -24.17 -0.15 -27.36
CA TYR A 161 -24.26 -1.15 -28.38
C TYR A 161 -23.27 -0.73 -29.46
N ILE A 162 -22.05 -1.20 -29.33
CA ILE A 162 -21.16 -1.32 -30.45
C ILE A 162 -21.93 -2.25 -31.39
N GLY A 163 -22.49 -1.75 -32.43
CA GLY A 163 -23.40 -2.44 -33.33
C GLY A 163 -22.97 -3.81 -33.82
N PRO A 164 -23.55 -4.37 -34.87
CA PRO A 164 -23.26 -5.74 -35.23
C PRO A 164 -21.76 -5.98 -35.32
N HIS A 165 -21.30 -6.98 -34.56
CA HIS A 165 -19.93 -7.28 -34.15
C HIS A 165 -18.83 -7.14 -35.22
N ASP A 166 -19.19 -7.33 -36.48
CA ASP A 166 -18.17 -7.45 -37.53
C ASP A 166 -17.74 -6.12 -38.15
N GLN A 167 -18.49 -5.04 -37.98
CA GLN A 167 -18.18 -3.76 -38.59
C GLN A 167 -17.24 -2.88 -37.75
N TYR A 168 -17.17 -3.10 -36.43
CA TYR A 168 -16.46 -2.23 -35.51
C TYR A 168 -15.04 -2.69 -35.16
N ILE A 169 -14.75 -3.96 -35.31
CA ILE A 169 -13.42 -4.55 -35.08
C ILE A 169 -12.39 -3.88 -36.00
N SER A 170 -12.75 -3.65 -37.24
CA SER A 170 -11.89 -2.98 -38.23
C SER A 170 -11.69 -1.49 -37.93
N LEU A 171 -12.54 -0.88 -37.09
CA LEU A 171 -12.45 0.53 -36.73
C LEU A 171 -11.60 0.82 -35.51
N LEU A 172 -11.20 -0.22 -34.77
CA LEU A 172 -10.43 -0.13 -33.54
C LEU A 172 -9.14 -0.97 -33.62
N PRO A 173 -8.22 -0.65 -34.56
CA PRO A 173 -7.02 -1.45 -34.76
C PRO A 173 -6.09 -1.48 -33.53
N ASP A 174 -6.24 -0.48 -32.65
CA ASP A 174 -5.45 -0.36 -31.43
C ASP A 174 -5.99 -1.17 -30.23
N ILE A 175 -7.19 -1.76 -30.38
CA ILE A 175 -7.80 -2.62 -29.36
C ILE A 175 -7.90 -4.03 -29.92
N PRO A 176 -7.18 -5.02 -29.36
CA PRO A 176 -7.27 -6.39 -29.84
C PRO A 176 -8.66 -6.95 -29.63
N TRP A 177 -9.21 -7.59 -30.67
CA TRP A 177 -10.45 -8.34 -30.55
C TRP A 177 -10.19 -9.68 -29.91
N ILE A 178 -10.55 -9.81 -28.63
CA ILE A 178 -10.39 -11.02 -27.87
C ILE A 178 -11.74 -11.75 -27.83
N LYS A 179 -11.81 -12.94 -28.44
CA LYS A 179 -13.04 -13.77 -28.51
C LYS A 179 -13.13 -14.76 -27.35
N ASP A 180 -12.01 -15.14 -26.82
CA ASP A 180 -11.89 -16.11 -25.74
C ASP A 180 -11.93 -15.40 -24.40
N ARG A 181 -12.70 -15.95 -23.45
CA ARG A 181 -12.86 -15.36 -22.11
C ARG A 181 -11.56 -15.41 -21.30
N ASP A 182 -10.83 -16.52 -21.42
CA ASP A 182 -9.61 -16.72 -20.64
C ASP A 182 -8.46 -15.84 -21.18
N GLU A 183 -8.50 -15.55 -22.47
CA GLU A 183 -7.61 -14.57 -23.10
C GLU A 183 -7.98 -13.15 -22.68
N ALA A 184 -9.27 -12.80 -22.66
CA ALA A 184 -9.74 -11.49 -22.21
C ALA A 184 -9.39 -11.23 -20.74
N ALA A 185 -9.40 -12.28 -19.92
CA ALA A 185 -9.00 -12.21 -18.52
C ALA A 185 -7.54 -11.79 -18.29
N LYS A 186 -6.69 -11.86 -19.32
CA LYS A 186 -5.28 -11.43 -19.30
C LYS A 186 -5.08 -9.99 -19.74
N ASP A 187 -6.14 -9.31 -20.16
CA ASP A 187 -6.09 -7.90 -20.54
C ASP A 187 -6.22 -7.01 -19.29
N PHE A 188 -5.16 -6.28 -18.99
CA PHE A 188 -5.07 -5.29 -17.91
C PHE A 188 -4.91 -3.85 -18.42
N ASP A 189 -5.04 -3.64 -19.75
CA ASP A 189 -4.78 -2.37 -20.41
C ASP A 189 -6.01 -1.44 -20.49
N GLY A 190 -6.87 -1.41 -19.45
CA GLY A 190 -8.10 -0.62 -19.42
C GLY A 190 -7.91 0.84 -19.79
N ARG A 191 -6.84 1.49 -19.32
CA ARG A 191 -6.52 2.89 -19.69
C ARG A 191 -6.28 3.03 -21.19
N LYS A 192 -5.41 2.23 -21.77
CA LYS A 192 -5.08 2.23 -23.20
C LYS A 192 -6.33 1.97 -24.05
N ASN A 193 -7.13 0.98 -23.64
CA ASN A 193 -8.37 0.63 -24.32
C ASN A 193 -9.38 1.79 -24.29
N THR A 194 -9.54 2.43 -23.12
CA THR A 194 -10.40 3.62 -22.98
C THR A 194 -9.96 4.75 -23.88
N GLU A 195 -8.68 5.11 -23.88
CA GLU A 195 -8.12 6.16 -24.73
C GLU A 195 -8.33 5.86 -26.22
N ALA A 196 -8.17 4.60 -26.65
CA ALA A 196 -8.43 4.21 -28.03
C ALA A 196 -9.92 4.35 -28.41
N LEU A 197 -10.85 4.02 -27.49
CA LEU A 197 -12.29 4.24 -27.67
C LEU A 197 -12.62 5.73 -27.78
N ILE A 198 -12.02 6.56 -26.93
CA ILE A 198 -12.23 8.03 -26.97
C ILE A 198 -11.73 8.60 -28.29
N ARG A 199 -10.50 8.28 -28.70
CA ARG A 199 -9.95 8.71 -30.00
C ARG A 199 -10.85 8.29 -31.17
N ALA A 200 -11.31 7.04 -31.18
CA ALA A 200 -12.18 6.54 -32.22
C ALA A 200 -13.55 7.26 -32.26
N TYR A 201 -14.07 7.67 -31.12
CA TYR A 201 -15.27 8.46 -31.02
C TYR A 201 -15.07 9.91 -31.54
N GLU A 202 -13.99 10.55 -31.11
CA GLU A 202 -13.65 11.93 -31.54
C GLU A 202 -13.35 12.03 -33.02
N ASP A 203 -12.71 10.99 -33.60
CA ASP A 203 -12.47 10.88 -35.04
C ASP A 203 -13.72 10.51 -35.85
N GLY A 204 -14.88 10.33 -35.22
CA GLY A 204 -16.13 9.91 -35.87
C GLY A 204 -16.14 8.47 -36.37
N ARG A 205 -15.17 7.64 -35.98
CA ARG A 205 -15.11 6.19 -36.28
C ARG A 205 -16.10 5.39 -35.46
N LEU A 206 -16.44 5.87 -34.27
CA LEU A 206 -17.48 5.32 -33.40
C LEU A 206 -18.59 6.35 -33.20
N ASN A 207 -19.83 5.90 -33.29
CA ASN A 207 -20.99 6.76 -33.02
C ASN A 207 -21.28 6.93 -31.53
N GLN A 208 -20.82 6.00 -30.70
CA GLN A 208 -21.05 5.96 -29.25
C GLN A 208 -19.89 5.30 -28.54
N ALA A 209 -19.48 5.85 -27.40
CA ALA A 209 -18.48 5.29 -26.50
C ALA A 209 -18.88 5.62 -25.05
N ASN A 210 -20.15 5.44 -24.68
CA ASN A 210 -20.74 6.01 -23.47
C ASN A 210 -20.01 5.61 -22.20
N ALA A 211 -19.73 4.31 -21.98
CA ALA A 211 -19.04 3.85 -20.79
C ALA A 211 -17.60 4.41 -20.71
N ALA A 212 -16.86 4.34 -21.83
CA ALA A 212 -15.50 4.87 -21.90
C ALA A 212 -15.48 6.39 -21.64
N ARG A 213 -16.41 7.13 -22.27
CA ARG A 213 -16.54 8.58 -22.10
C ARG A 213 -16.91 8.95 -20.67
N PHE A 214 -17.84 8.23 -20.06
CA PHE A 214 -18.22 8.45 -18.68
C PHE A 214 -16.99 8.32 -17.76
N CYS A 215 -16.24 7.23 -17.86
CA CYS A 215 -15.04 7.05 -17.06
C CYS A 215 -13.97 8.10 -17.38
N TYR A 216 -13.73 8.39 -18.66
CA TYR A 216 -12.69 9.31 -19.10
C TYR A 216 -12.91 10.75 -18.63
N TYR A 217 -14.17 11.20 -18.57
CA TYR A 217 -14.60 12.53 -18.14
C TYR A 217 -15.23 12.53 -16.74
N TYR A 218 -14.98 11.49 -15.94
CA TYR A 218 -15.48 11.38 -14.58
C TYR A 218 -15.06 12.57 -13.71
N GLU A 219 -13.82 13.03 -13.84
CA GLU A 219 -13.34 14.30 -13.34
C GLU A 219 -13.12 15.24 -14.53
N PRO A 220 -14.04 16.17 -14.80
CA PRO A 220 -13.99 17.00 -16.01
C PRO A 220 -12.73 17.86 -16.14
N ASP A 221 -12.14 18.26 -15.01
CA ASP A 221 -10.93 19.09 -14.95
C ASP A 221 -9.64 18.26 -15.20
N GLU A 222 -9.73 16.93 -15.09
CA GLU A 222 -8.63 15.98 -15.31
C GLU A 222 -9.05 14.81 -16.25
N PRO A 223 -9.40 15.08 -17.53
CA PRO A 223 -9.83 14.03 -18.44
C PRO A 223 -8.78 12.94 -18.61
N GLY A 224 -9.19 11.66 -18.55
CA GLY A 224 -8.30 10.51 -18.68
C GLY A 224 -7.61 10.08 -17.39
N LYS A 225 -7.84 10.76 -16.28
CA LYS A 225 -7.42 10.29 -14.95
C LYS A 225 -8.07 8.93 -14.64
N TRP A 226 -9.37 8.84 -14.89
CA TRP A 226 -10.16 7.61 -14.75
C TRP A 226 -10.39 6.92 -16.10
N TYR A 227 -10.65 5.64 -16.07
CA TYR A 227 -10.83 4.85 -17.28
C TYR A 227 -11.74 3.64 -17.05
N LEU A 228 -12.31 3.10 -18.10
CA LEU A 228 -13.08 1.86 -18.07
C LEU A 228 -12.12 0.67 -17.88
N PRO A 229 -12.28 -0.13 -16.83
CA PRO A 229 -11.37 -1.25 -16.57
C PRO A 229 -11.46 -2.32 -17.67
N ALA A 230 -10.33 -2.95 -17.97
CA ALA A 230 -10.27 -4.12 -18.84
C ALA A 230 -10.76 -5.37 -18.10
N ALA A 231 -10.98 -6.47 -18.83
CA ALA A 231 -11.55 -7.70 -18.28
C ALA A 231 -10.69 -8.32 -17.16
N GLY A 232 -9.36 -8.30 -17.29
CA GLY A 232 -8.44 -8.77 -16.24
C GLY A 232 -8.55 -7.94 -14.97
N GLN A 233 -8.65 -6.62 -15.10
CA GLN A 233 -8.85 -5.73 -13.95
C GLN A 233 -10.21 -6.00 -13.27
N MET A 234 -11.29 -6.23 -14.05
CA MET A 234 -12.60 -6.56 -13.51
C MET A 234 -12.63 -7.91 -12.79
N ASN A 235 -11.84 -8.90 -13.25
CA ASN A 235 -11.68 -10.16 -12.54
C ASN A 235 -11.06 -9.95 -11.16
N LEU A 236 -9.98 -9.15 -11.06
CA LEU A 236 -9.38 -8.80 -9.77
C LEU A 236 -10.37 -8.07 -8.85
N VAL A 237 -11.20 -7.17 -9.39
CA VAL A 237 -12.27 -6.52 -8.60
C VAL A 237 -13.26 -7.56 -8.08
N THR A 238 -13.62 -8.56 -8.88
CA THR A 238 -14.56 -9.61 -8.49
C THR A 238 -13.96 -10.55 -7.44
N GLU A 239 -12.70 -10.92 -7.58
CA GLU A 239 -11.96 -11.78 -6.64
C GLU A 239 -11.84 -11.14 -5.26
N HIS A 240 -11.65 -9.82 -5.20
CA HIS A 240 -11.47 -9.05 -3.97
C HIS A 240 -12.70 -8.23 -3.57
N VAL A 241 -13.89 -8.56 -4.10
CA VAL A 241 -15.10 -7.73 -3.93
C VAL A 241 -15.44 -7.42 -2.48
N ALA A 242 -15.28 -8.37 -1.57
CA ALA A 242 -15.60 -8.18 -0.16
C ALA A 242 -14.66 -7.16 0.54
N GLU A 243 -13.37 -7.23 0.25
CA GLU A 243 -12.36 -6.31 0.79
C GLU A 243 -12.53 -4.90 0.21
N ILE A 244 -12.76 -4.82 -1.10
CA ILE A 244 -13.03 -3.57 -1.82
C ILE A 244 -14.31 -2.92 -1.26
N GLN A 245 -15.38 -3.72 -1.09
CA GLN A 245 -16.64 -3.24 -0.53
C GLN A 245 -16.45 -2.64 0.86
N LYS A 246 -15.67 -3.32 1.71
CA LYS A 246 -15.34 -2.81 3.05
C LYS A 246 -14.60 -1.47 2.98
N CYS A 247 -13.60 -1.34 2.11
CA CYS A 247 -12.87 -0.08 1.92
C CYS A 247 -13.81 1.04 1.43
N LEU A 248 -14.68 0.75 0.45
CA LEU A 248 -15.64 1.71 -0.08
C LEU A 248 -16.61 2.20 1.00
N GLU A 249 -17.16 1.29 1.82
CA GLU A 249 -18.05 1.66 2.94
C GLU A 249 -17.37 2.61 3.92
N LEU A 250 -16.09 2.40 4.21
CA LEU A 250 -15.31 3.21 5.15
C LEU A 250 -15.07 4.65 4.65
N ILE A 251 -15.07 4.87 3.34
CA ILE A 251 -14.88 6.20 2.72
C ILE A 251 -16.18 6.79 2.17
N GLY A 252 -17.34 6.20 2.50
CA GLY A 252 -18.63 6.67 2.01
C GLY A 252 -18.91 6.39 0.54
N GLY A 253 -18.16 5.48 -0.08
CA GLY A 253 -18.32 5.09 -1.47
C GLY A 253 -19.57 4.23 -1.72
N GLN A 254 -19.93 4.07 -3.00
CA GLN A 254 -21.08 3.29 -3.40
C GLN A 254 -20.86 1.78 -3.22
N LYS A 255 -21.91 1.07 -2.81
CA LYS A 255 -21.87 -0.40 -2.66
C LYS A 255 -21.92 -1.12 -4.00
N PHE A 256 -21.24 -2.25 -4.10
CA PHE A 256 -21.53 -3.23 -5.15
C PHE A 256 -22.92 -3.83 -4.89
N ILE A 257 -23.74 -3.88 -5.91
CA ILE A 257 -25.08 -4.46 -5.88
C ILE A 257 -24.98 -5.93 -6.29
#